data_dd528c30c5fb78d986cfe1fd0eb0a343
#
_entry.id   dd528c30c5fb78d986cfe1fd0eb0a343
#
_cell.length_a   1.000
_cell.length_b   1.000
_cell.length_c   1.000
_cell.angle_alpha   90.00
_cell.angle_beta   90.00
_cell.angle_gamma   90.00
#
_symmetry.space_group_name_H-M   'P 1'
#
loop_
_entity.id
_entity.type
_entity.pdbx_description
1 polymer ?
#
loop_
_entity_poly.entity_id
_entity_poly.type
_entity_poly.pdbx_seq_one_letter_code
_entity_poly.pdbx_strand_id
1 'polypeptide(L)'
;MHAQCSGTSGEPVSPPLIAITCGEPAGIGPELCLRLPERFGAKAPFRLLVLGDRGLLAERARHLGLAVTLRDWTPENPFPSLLADTLDVLHFPLTAPAMPGRLDPANAHHVLNLLGRAVNGCMSGEFAAMVT
;
A
#
# COMPACT_ATOMS: atom_id res chain seq x y z
N MET A 1 -46.91 -24.61 3.17
CA MET A 1 -46.06 -23.65 3.89
C MET A 1 -44.77 -23.48 3.14
N HIS A 2 -44.68 -22.42 2.31
CA HIS A 2 -43.45 -22.10 1.63
C HIS A 2 -42.66 -21.10 2.47
N ALA A 3 -41.54 -21.56 3.04
CA ALA A 3 -40.56 -20.68 3.62
C ALA A 3 -39.89 -19.92 2.48
N GLN A 4 -40.26 -18.67 2.28
CA GLN A 4 -39.48 -17.75 1.42
C GLN A 4 -38.20 -17.46 2.16
N CYS A 5 -37.11 -18.08 1.72
CA CYS A 5 -35.79 -17.52 1.98
C CYS A 5 -35.74 -16.16 1.30
N SER A 6 -35.96 -15.11 2.04
CA SER A 6 -35.61 -13.76 1.61
C SER A 6 -34.11 -13.73 1.37
N GLY A 7 -33.71 -13.84 0.09
CA GLY A 7 -32.33 -13.65 -0.29
C GLY A 7 -31.93 -12.24 0.18
N THR A 8 -31.05 -12.19 1.17
CA THR A 8 -30.29 -10.98 1.43
C THR A 8 -29.53 -10.67 0.14
N SER A 9 -30.01 -9.65 -0.56
CA SER A 9 -29.24 -9.02 -1.64
C SER A 9 -27.96 -8.50 -0.98
N GLY A 10 -26.88 -9.32 -1.03
CA GLY A 10 -25.59 -8.93 -0.51
C GLY A 10 -25.13 -7.70 -1.28
N GLU A 11 -24.97 -6.56 -0.59
CA GLU A 11 -24.23 -5.43 -1.15
C GLU A 11 -22.87 -5.94 -1.59
N PRO A 12 -22.31 -5.49 -2.75
CA PRO A 12 -20.99 -5.89 -3.16
C PRO A 12 -19.99 -5.50 -2.06
N VAL A 13 -19.44 -6.51 -1.40
CA VAL A 13 -18.42 -6.31 -0.38
C VAL A 13 -17.20 -5.75 -1.08
N SER A 14 -16.74 -4.56 -0.68
CA SER A 14 -15.49 -4.00 -1.18
C SER A 14 -14.34 -4.95 -0.90
N PRO A 15 -13.42 -5.18 -1.87
CA PRO A 15 -12.26 -6.02 -1.64
C PRO A 15 -11.47 -5.56 -0.41
N PRO A 16 -10.96 -6.48 0.41
CA PRO A 16 -10.20 -6.13 1.61
C PRO A 16 -8.97 -5.30 1.24
N LEU A 17 -8.69 -4.28 2.04
CA LEU A 17 -7.52 -3.42 1.90
C LEU A 17 -6.38 -3.94 2.76
N ILE A 18 -5.26 -4.27 2.13
CA ILE A 18 -4.05 -4.77 2.80
C ILE A 18 -3.00 -3.66 2.77
N ALA A 19 -2.52 -3.29 3.95
CA ALA A 19 -1.45 -2.32 4.10
C ALA A 19 -0.08 -3.00 3.97
N ILE A 20 0.82 -2.41 3.18
CA ILE A 20 2.19 -2.91 3.01
C ILE A 20 3.14 -1.77 3.38
N THR A 21 4.00 -2.00 4.37
CA THR A 21 5.04 -1.02 4.70
C THR A 21 6.25 -1.21 3.80
N CYS A 22 6.81 -0.12 3.28
CA CYS A 22 8.07 -0.18 2.51
C CYS A 22 9.26 -0.62 3.36
N GLY A 23 9.16 -0.52 4.69
CA GLY A 23 10.27 -0.83 5.60
C GLY A 23 11.41 0.18 5.51
N GLU A 24 12.62 -0.31 5.62
CA GLU A 24 13.84 0.51 5.56
C GLU A 24 14.02 1.17 4.18
N PRO A 25 14.10 2.50 4.11
CA PRO A 25 14.21 3.21 2.83
C PRO A 25 15.44 2.86 2.00
N ALA A 26 16.54 2.51 2.67
CA ALA A 26 17.79 2.10 2.01
C ALA A 26 17.81 0.61 1.62
N GLY A 27 16.79 -0.15 2.01
CA GLY A 27 16.62 -1.57 1.70
C GLY A 27 15.94 -1.81 0.35
N ILE A 28 15.53 -3.05 0.13
CA ILE A 28 14.87 -3.51 -1.11
C ILE A 28 13.34 -3.38 -1.07
N GLY A 29 12.76 -3.06 0.09
CA GLY A 29 11.30 -2.95 0.26
C GLY A 29 10.63 -2.02 -0.74
N PRO A 30 11.15 -0.80 -0.96
CA PRO A 30 10.60 0.11 -1.96
C PRO A 30 10.53 -0.50 -3.37
N GLU A 31 11.57 -1.18 -3.82
CA GLU A 31 11.60 -1.81 -5.15
C GLU A 31 10.63 -3.00 -5.24
N LEU A 32 10.47 -3.77 -4.17
CA LEU A 32 9.48 -4.86 -4.12
C LEU A 32 8.06 -4.30 -4.20
N CYS A 33 7.76 -3.21 -3.49
CA CYS A 33 6.45 -2.56 -3.54
C CYS A 33 6.11 -2.08 -4.96
N LEU A 34 7.07 -1.54 -5.69
CA LEU A 34 6.87 -1.06 -7.06
C LEU A 34 6.52 -2.17 -8.07
N ARG A 35 6.81 -3.44 -7.75
CA ARG A 35 6.48 -4.59 -8.60
C ARG A 35 5.12 -5.22 -8.30
N LEU A 36 4.43 -4.74 -7.26
CA LEU A 36 3.12 -5.27 -6.87
C LEU A 36 2.06 -5.15 -7.97
N PRO A 37 1.93 -4.00 -8.69
CA PRO A 37 0.97 -3.88 -9.78
C PRO A 37 1.20 -4.91 -10.89
N GLU A 38 2.45 -5.13 -11.27
CA GLU A 38 2.82 -6.13 -12.27
C GLU A 38 2.46 -7.55 -11.82
N ARG A 39 2.68 -7.84 -10.54
CA ARG A 39 2.48 -9.18 -9.98
C ARG A 39 1.02 -9.54 -9.77
N PHE A 40 0.23 -8.63 -9.24
CA PHE A 40 -1.16 -8.87 -8.84
C PHE A 40 -2.17 -8.25 -9.79
N GLY A 41 -1.89 -7.06 -10.33
CA GLY A 41 -2.74 -6.37 -11.28
C GLY A 41 -4.17 -6.14 -10.82
N ALA A 42 -5.05 -5.86 -11.77
CA ALA A 42 -6.46 -5.56 -11.51
C ALA A 42 -7.31 -6.80 -11.13
N LYS A 43 -6.75 -8.01 -11.21
CA LYS A 43 -7.46 -9.27 -10.95
C LYS A 43 -7.37 -9.76 -9.51
N ALA A 44 -6.59 -9.08 -8.67
CA ALA A 44 -6.44 -9.47 -7.27
C ALA A 44 -7.79 -9.36 -6.53
N PRO A 45 -8.14 -10.35 -5.68
CA PRO A 45 -9.35 -10.29 -4.86
C PRO A 45 -9.18 -9.38 -3.62
N PHE A 46 -8.16 -8.55 -3.60
CA PHE A 46 -7.81 -7.60 -2.54
C PHE A 46 -7.26 -6.32 -3.15
N ARG A 47 -7.22 -5.28 -2.35
CA ARG A 47 -6.58 -4.01 -2.68
C ARG A 47 -5.29 -3.87 -1.86
N LEU A 48 -4.28 -3.25 -2.46
CA LEU A 48 -2.99 -3.00 -1.82
C LEU A 48 -2.80 -1.51 -1.61
N LEU A 49 -2.35 -1.16 -0.41
CA LEU A 49 -1.97 0.20 -0.04
C LEU A 49 -0.54 0.19 0.48
N VAL A 50 0.33 0.86 -0.21
CA VAL A 50 1.73 0.98 0.23
C VAL A 50 1.89 2.19 1.14
N LEU A 51 2.47 1.96 2.31
CA LEU A 51 2.87 3.00 3.25
C LEU A 51 4.36 3.30 3.05
N GLY A 52 4.69 4.51 2.64
CA GLY A 52 6.07 4.88 2.36
C GLY A 52 6.22 6.29 1.83
N ASP A 53 7.44 6.66 1.49
CA ASP A 53 7.73 7.95 0.87
C ASP A 53 7.49 7.89 -0.65
N ARG A 54 6.52 8.69 -1.11
CA ARG A 54 6.14 8.74 -2.53
C ARG A 54 7.28 9.21 -3.44
N GLY A 55 8.11 10.14 -2.94
CA GLY A 55 9.27 10.64 -3.68
C GLY A 55 10.34 9.57 -3.87
N LEU A 56 10.63 8.81 -2.80
CA LEU A 56 11.52 7.66 -2.85
C LEU A 56 11.02 6.61 -3.86
N LEU A 57 9.74 6.27 -3.80
CA LEU A 57 9.15 5.30 -4.73
C LEU A 57 9.23 5.78 -6.17
N ALA A 58 8.96 7.05 -6.44
CA ALA A 58 9.07 7.63 -7.78
C ALA A 58 10.51 7.60 -8.30
N GLU A 59 11.48 7.91 -7.45
CA GLU A 59 12.90 7.85 -7.79
C GLU A 59 13.34 6.41 -8.13
N ARG A 60 12.95 5.44 -7.29
CA ARG A 60 13.27 4.02 -7.52
C ARG A 60 12.61 3.49 -8.80
N ALA A 61 11.34 3.83 -9.05
CA ALA A 61 10.65 3.45 -10.28
C ALA A 61 11.39 3.94 -11.52
N ARG A 62 11.85 5.19 -11.49
CA ARG A 62 12.63 5.77 -12.60
C ARG A 62 13.96 5.05 -12.79
N HIS A 63 14.71 4.78 -11.72
CA HIS A 63 15.99 4.06 -11.79
C HIS A 63 15.84 2.63 -12.31
N LEU A 64 14.72 1.97 -11.99
CA LEU A 64 14.43 0.61 -12.45
C LEU A 64 13.76 0.57 -13.83
N GLY A 65 13.42 1.72 -14.41
CA GLY A 65 12.70 1.77 -15.69
C GLY A 65 11.28 1.20 -15.60
N LEU A 66 10.62 1.28 -14.43
CA LEU A 66 9.28 0.76 -14.22
C LEU A 66 8.23 1.81 -14.59
N ALA A 67 7.30 1.42 -15.45
CA ALA A 67 6.14 2.25 -15.82
C ALA A 67 5.00 2.02 -14.81
N VAL A 68 5.17 2.51 -13.59
CA VAL A 68 4.16 2.44 -12.53
C VAL A 68 3.64 3.85 -12.21
N THR A 69 2.33 3.99 -12.13
CA THR A 69 1.67 5.22 -11.70
C THR A 69 1.48 5.20 -10.19
N LEU A 70 2.06 6.16 -9.48
CA LEU A 70 1.86 6.33 -8.05
C LEU A 70 0.67 7.25 -7.81
N ARG A 71 -0.32 6.75 -7.07
CA ARG A 71 -1.54 7.48 -6.75
C ARG A 71 -1.63 7.71 -5.25
N ASP A 72 -1.87 8.96 -4.85
CA ASP A 72 -2.04 9.30 -3.45
C ASP A 72 -3.36 8.72 -2.92
N TRP A 73 -3.28 8.04 -1.80
CA TRP A 73 -4.44 7.47 -1.13
C TRP A 73 -4.77 8.26 0.15
N THR A 74 -6.06 8.50 0.34
CA THR A 74 -6.61 9.05 1.59
C THR A 74 -7.87 8.28 1.98
N PRO A 75 -8.22 8.21 3.27
CA PRO A 75 -9.44 7.52 3.72
C PRO A 75 -10.72 8.11 3.10
N GLU A 76 -10.72 9.42 2.81
CA GLU A 76 -11.86 10.16 2.27
C GLU A 76 -12.05 9.93 0.76
N ASN A 77 -11.02 9.47 0.09
CA ASN A 77 -11.04 9.19 -1.34
C ASN A 77 -10.60 7.75 -1.65
N PRO A 78 -11.41 6.76 -1.27
CA PRO A 78 -11.13 5.37 -1.60
C PRO A 78 -11.30 5.17 -3.10
N PHE A 79 -10.25 4.72 -3.78
CA PHE A 79 -10.29 4.47 -5.22
C PHE A 79 -11.14 3.24 -5.53
N PRO A 80 -12.14 3.34 -6.41
CA PRO A 80 -13.12 2.27 -6.62
C PRO A 80 -12.57 1.09 -7.44
N SER A 81 -11.44 1.23 -8.11
CA SER A 81 -10.93 0.19 -9.01
C SER A 81 -9.44 -0.04 -8.88
N LEU A 82 -9.06 -1.31 -8.96
CA LEU A 82 -7.66 -1.74 -9.15
C LEU A 82 -7.27 -1.47 -10.61
N LEU A 83 -6.21 -0.71 -10.80
CA LEU A 83 -5.61 -0.48 -12.11
C LEU A 83 -4.31 -1.30 -12.21
N ALA A 84 -4.08 -1.89 -13.37
CA ALA A 84 -3.00 -2.87 -13.56
C ALA A 84 -1.58 -2.28 -13.40
N ASP A 85 -1.44 -0.98 -13.56
CA ASP A 85 -0.16 -0.26 -13.53
C ASP A 85 -0.09 0.81 -12.43
N THR A 86 -1.05 0.80 -11.51
CA THR A 86 -1.20 1.83 -10.47
C THR A 86 -0.94 1.27 -9.08
N LEU A 87 -0.15 1.98 -8.31
CA LEU A 87 0.15 1.70 -6.91
C LEU A 87 -0.40 2.82 -6.04
N ASP A 88 -1.31 2.49 -5.14
CA ASP A 88 -1.82 3.42 -4.15
C ASP A 88 -0.82 3.60 -3.02
N VAL A 89 -0.53 4.83 -2.66
CA VAL A 89 0.48 5.19 -1.66
C VAL A 89 -0.11 6.08 -0.60
N LEU A 90 -0.01 5.67 0.65
CA LEU A 90 -0.18 6.53 1.81
C LEU A 90 1.18 7.13 2.14
N HIS A 91 1.33 8.42 1.83
CA HIS A 91 2.62 9.09 1.90
C HIS A 91 3.07 9.38 3.32
N PHE A 92 4.31 8.96 3.61
CA PHE A 92 5.07 9.32 4.81
C PHE A 92 6.43 9.85 4.39
N PRO A 93 6.75 11.12 4.67
CA PRO A 93 8.02 11.70 4.22
C PRO A 93 9.21 11.09 4.93
N LEU A 94 10.32 10.95 4.21
CA LEU A 94 11.63 10.65 4.81
C LEU A 94 12.13 11.82 5.65
N THR A 95 12.91 11.51 6.68
CA THR A 95 13.62 12.52 7.47
C THR A 95 14.91 12.94 6.78
N ALA A 96 15.58 12.01 6.10
CA ALA A 96 16.81 12.24 5.36
C ALA A 96 16.77 11.49 4.02
N PRO A 97 17.52 11.95 3.00
CA PRO A 97 17.65 11.23 1.74
C PRO A 97 18.13 9.80 1.95
N ALA A 98 17.53 8.83 1.24
CA ALA A 98 17.88 7.42 1.35
C ALA A 98 18.75 7.00 0.17
N MET A 99 19.93 6.43 0.47
CA MET A 99 20.81 5.82 -0.52
C MET A 99 20.70 4.29 -0.43
N PRO A 100 20.48 3.58 -1.55
CA PRO A 100 20.39 2.12 -1.53
C PRO A 100 21.61 1.47 -0.86
N GLY A 101 21.36 0.54 0.05
CA GLY A 101 22.41 -0.20 0.74
C GLY A 101 23.14 0.56 1.85
N ARG A 102 22.79 1.83 2.09
CA ARG A 102 23.40 2.64 3.15
C ARG A 102 22.36 3.08 4.16
N LEU A 103 22.31 2.40 5.29
CA LEU A 103 21.41 2.73 6.39
C LEU A 103 21.71 4.12 6.96
N ASP A 104 20.64 4.88 7.23
CA ASP A 104 20.74 6.17 7.93
C ASP A 104 19.81 6.15 9.14
N PRO A 105 20.35 6.22 10.38
CA PRO A 105 19.54 6.25 11.60
C PRO A 105 18.52 7.40 11.66
N ALA A 106 18.74 8.47 10.89
CA ALA A 106 17.78 9.58 10.79
C ALA A 106 16.41 9.13 10.27
N ASN A 107 16.35 8.05 9.50
CA ASN A 107 15.11 7.48 8.96
C ASN A 107 14.44 6.42 9.88
N ALA A 108 14.99 6.15 11.06
CA ALA A 108 14.41 5.16 11.98
C ALA A 108 12.97 5.50 12.39
N HIS A 109 12.69 6.78 12.67
CA HIS A 109 11.34 7.22 12.99
C HIS A 109 10.36 7.07 11.83
N HIS A 110 10.83 7.24 10.59
CA HIS A 110 10.01 6.96 9.41
C HIS A 110 9.52 5.51 9.42
N VAL A 111 10.40 4.54 9.62
CA VAL A 111 10.04 3.11 9.68
C VAL A 111 9.04 2.83 10.79
N LEU A 112 9.27 3.37 11.98
CA LEU A 112 8.35 3.22 13.13
C LEU A 112 6.98 3.83 12.84
N ASN A 113 6.92 4.98 12.17
CA ASN A 113 5.65 5.61 11.77
C ASN A 113 4.86 4.75 10.79
N LEU A 114 5.53 4.11 9.82
CA LEU A 114 4.87 3.18 8.90
C LEU A 114 4.23 2.00 9.65
N LEU A 115 5.01 1.38 10.54
CA LEU A 115 4.52 0.25 11.35
C LEU A 115 3.37 0.67 12.26
N GLY A 116 3.51 1.78 12.99
CA GLY A 116 2.46 2.30 13.86
C GLY A 116 1.17 2.59 13.11
N ARG A 117 1.25 3.20 11.93
CA ARG A 117 0.09 3.48 11.08
C ARG A 117 -0.59 2.19 10.60
N ALA A 118 0.20 1.22 10.15
CA ALA A 118 -0.33 -0.07 9.69
C ALA A 118 -1.03 -0.83 10.81
N VAL A 119 -0.42 -0.91 12.00
CA VAL A 119 -1.00 -1.55 13.19
C VAL A 119 -2.31 -0.88 13.58
N ASN A 120 -2.32 0.47 13.70
CA ASN A 120 -3.52 1.21 14.06
C ASN A 120 -4.65 1.01 13.05
N GLY A 121 -4.34 0.95 11.76
CA GLY A 121 -5.32 0.67 10.71
C GLY A 121 -5.91 -0.72 10.81
N CYS A 122 -5.11 -1.73 11.15
CA CYS A 122 -5.60 -3.08 11.41
C CYS A 122 -6.46 -3.15 12.68
N MET A 123 -6.05 -2.48 13.74
CA MET A 123 -6.80 -2.45 15.00
C MET A 123 -8.16 -1.75 14.87
N SER A 124 -8.24 -0.72 14.05
CA SER A 124 -9.49 0.00 13.78
C SER A 124 -10.40 -0.67 12.75
N GLY A 125 -9.92 -1.70 12.06
CA GLY A 125 -10.64 -2.35 10.97
C GLY A 125 -10.58 -1.61 9.62
N GLU A 126 -9.78 -0.55 9.52
CA GLU A 126 -9.54 0.17 8.24
C GLU A 126 -8.78 -0.73 7.26
N PHE A 127 -7.79 -1.45 7.75
CA PHE A 127 -7.04 -2.44 6.98
C PHE A 127 -7.43 -3.85 7.43
N ALA A 128 -7.63 -4.74 6.48
CA ALA A 128 -7.92 -6.15 6.76
C ALA A 128 -6.68 -6.91 7.27
N ALA A 129 -5.49 -6.49 6.83
CA ALA A 129 -4.21 -7.07 7.21
C ALA A 129 -3.08 -6.10 6.91
N MET A 130 -1.90 -6.42 7.45
CA MET A 130 -0.66 -5.72 7.10
C MET A 130 0.45 -6.71 6.74
N VAL A 131 1.34 -6.25 5.88
CA VAL A 131 2.59 -6.93 5.50
C VAL A 131 3.74 -5.96 5.74
N THR A 132 4.80 -6.45 6.32
CA THR A 132 5.98 -5.66 6.64
C THR A 132 7.27 -6.41 6.29
#